data_d4324cae31fa1158acc0491cbed56bc5
#
_entry.id   d4324cae31fa1158acc0491cbed56bc5
#
_cell.length_a   1.000
_cell.length_b   1.000
_cell.length_c   1.000
_cell.angle_alpha   90.00
_cell.angle_beta   90.00
_cell.angle_gamma   90.00
#
_symmetry.space_group_name_H-M   'P 1'
#
loop_
_entity.id
_entity.type
_entity.pdbx_description
1 polymer ?
#
loop_
_entity_poly.entity_id
_entity_poly.type
_entity_poly.pdbx_seq_one_letter_code
_entity_poly.pdbx_strand_id
1 'polypeptide(L)'
;MISNVILFRPTGADELELIIDSGMKRFPPRLFWQPIFYPVLNFQYAAEIAERWNMGDPESDGVGFVTEFEIPEEYFRKFPIQTVGLDHHQELWVPAEDLEEFNDKIVNGIRVCKSFIGSKFTMPDKIKGVLN
;
A
#
# COMPACT_ATOMS: atom_id res chain seq x y z
N MET A 1 6.68 -23.98 -11.83
CA MET A 1 6.51 -23.37 -10.51
C MET A 1 6.14 -21.91 -10.67
N ILE A 2 5.07 -21.47 -10.00
CA ILE A 2 4.63 -20.08 -10.04
C ILE A 2 5.31 -19.31 -8.93
N SER A 3 6.05 -18.26 -9.29
CA SER A 3 6.69 -17.39 -8.31
C SER A 3 5.87 -16.12 -8.15
N ASN A 4 5.77 -15.63 -6.93
CA ASN A 4 5.12 -14.37 -6.61
C ASN A 4 6.15 -13.35 -6.10
N VAL A 5 5.87 -12.09 -6.34
CA VAL A 5 6.68 -10.98 -5.83
C VAL A 5 5.89 -10.32 -4.71
N ILE A 6 6.56 -10.11 -3.57
CA ILE A 6 5.97 -9.41 -2.44
C ILE A 6 6.18 -7.92 -2.64
N LEU A 7 5.11 -7.16 -2.52
CA LEU A 7 5.12 -5.72 -2.62
C LEU A 7 4.49 -5.10 -1.37
N PHE A 8 4.76 -3.83 -1.17
CA PHE A 8 4.28 -3.09 -0.01
C PHE A 8 3.63 -1.79 -0.46
N ARG A 9 2.67 -1.31 0.32
CA ARG A 9 2.10 0.01 0.08
C ARG A 9 1.81 0.69 1.41
N PRO A 10 2.42 1.87 1.65
CA PRO A 10 2.05 2.66 2.81
C PRO A 10 0.67 3.29 2.56
N THR A 11 -0.18 3.30 3.56
CA THR A 11 -1.52 3.90 3.48
C THR A 11 -1.81 4.74 4.71
N GLY A 12 -2.69 5.72 4.54
CA GLY A 12 -3.35 6.37 5.68
C GLY A 12 -4.58 5.57 6.10
N ALA A 13 -5.33 6.11 7.05
CA ALA A 13 -6.52 5.44 7.57
C ALA A 13 -7.63 5.32 6.53
N ASP A 14 -7.87 6.39 5.75
CA ASP A 14 -8.97 6.40 4.78
C ASP A 14 -8.79 5.33 3.70
N GLU A 15 -7.59 5.21 3.14
CA GLU A 15 -7.32 4.17 2.14
C GLU A 15 -7.44 2.78 2.76
N LEU A 16 -6.92 2.60 3.99
CA LEU A 16 -7.01 1.30 4.67
C LEU A 16 -8.48 0.90 4.89
N GLU A 17 -9.34 1.84 5.29
CA GLU A 17 -10.76 1.53 5.45
C GLU A 17 -11.40 1.06 4.14
N LEU A 18 -11.03 1.67 3.01
CA LEU A 18 -11.53 1.23 1.71
C LEU A 18 -11.01 -0.16 1.33
N ILE A 19 -9.77 -0.47 1.69
CA ILE A 19 -9.20 -1.81 1.50
C ILE A 19 -9.99 -2.83 2.33
N ILE A 20 -10.30 -2.50 3.59
CA ILE A 20 -11.10 -3.35 4.47
C ILE A 20 -12.49 -3.60 3.86
N ASP A 21 -13.11 -2.56 3.33
CA ASP A 21 -14.44 -2.66 2.72
C ASP A 21 -14.44 -3.60 1.50
N SER A 22 -13.29 -3.80 0.87
CA SER A 22 -13.13 -4.77 -0.23
C SER A 22 -12.91 -6.21 0.25
N GLY A 23 -12.87 -6.44 1.57
CA GLY A 23 -12.51 -7.73 2.14
C GLY A 23 -11.00 -7.97 2.20
N MET A 24 -10.21 -6.92 2.26
CA MET A 24 -8.73 -6.98 2.24
C MET A 24 -8.19 -7.60 0.93
N LYS A 25 -8.85 -7.31 -0.19
CA LYS A 25 -8.50 -7.90 -1.48
C LYS A 25 -8.15 -6.89 -2.55
N ARG A 26 -8.57 -5.63 -2.41
CA ARG A 26 -8.42 -4.66 -3.48
C ARG A 26 -8.01 -3.30 -2.93
N PHE A 27 -7.15 -2.60 -3.68
CA PHE A 27 -6.86 -1.19 -3.42
C PHE A 27 -7.95 -0.34 -4.09
N PRO A 28 -8.35 0.80 -3.48
CA PRO A 28 -9.41 1.63 -4.04
C PRO A 28 -8.96 2.30 -5.35
N PRO A 29 -9.92 2.68 -6.22
CA PRO A 29 -9.60 3.42 -7.44
C PRO A 29 -8.83 4.70 -7.14
N ARG A 30 -7.95 5.10 -8.06
CA ARG A 30 -7.23 6.37 -7.94
C ARG A 30 -8.20 7.53 -8.20
N LEU A 31 -7.93 8.66 -7.58
CA LEU A 31 -8.66 9.89 -7.88
C LEU A 31 -8.27 10.35 -9.30
N PHE A 32 -9.14 11.12 -9.96
CA PHE A 32 -8.94 11.45 -11.36
C PHE A 32 -7.63 12.22 -11.65
N TRP A 33 -7.09 12.92 -10.64
CA TRP A 33 -5.81 13.62 -10.77
C TRP A 33 -4.61 12.78 -10.36
N GLN A 34 -4.80 11.50 -10.07
CA GLN A 34 -3.74 10.58 -9.66
C GLN A 34 -3.53 9.55 -10.76
N PRO A 35 -2.65 9.83 -11.74
CA PRO A 35 -2.53 8.95 -12.92
C PRO A 35 -1.81 7.64 -12.66
N ILE A 36 -1.11 7.51 -11.53
CA ILE A 36 -0.27 6.34 -11.22
C ILE A 36 -0.59 5.79 -9.84
N PHE A 37 -0.56 4.46 -9.74
CA PHE A 37 -0.60 3.73 -8.48
C PHE A 37 0.81 3.24 -8.18
N TYR A 38 1.29 3.45 -6.95
CA TYR A 38 2.69 3.23 -6.57
C TYR A 38 2.86 2.19 -5.46
N PRO A 39 2.88 0.89 -5.76
CA PRO A 39 3.40 -0.05 -4.77
C PRO A 39 4.92 0.10 -4.70
N VAL A 40 5.49 -0.21 -3.53
CA VAL A 40 6.94 -0.13 -3.35
C VAL A 40 7.54 -1.52 -3.15
N LEU A 41 8.84 -1.65 -3.45
CA LEU A 41 9.46 -2.96 -3.60
C LEU A 41 10.03 -3.53 -2.31
N ASN A 42 10.11 -2.73 -1.24
CA ASN A 42 10.66 -3.24 0.02
C ASN A 42 9.97 -2.61 1.23
N PHE A 43 10.02 -3.33 2.34
CA PHE A 43 9.39 -2.91 3.59
C PHE A 43 10.01 -1.61 4.13
N GLN A 44 11.33 -1.48 4.06
CA GLN A 44 12.02 -0.31 4.61
C GLN A 44 11.49 0.99 4.02
N TYR A 45 11.34 1.05 2.70
CA TYR A 45 10.83 2.23 2.03
C TYR A 45 9.38 2.53 2.43
N ALA A 46 8.53 1.50 2.44
CA ALA A 46 7.14 1.66 2.86
C ALA A 46 7.03 2.16 4.30
N ALA A 47 7.85 1.60 5.20
CA ALA A 47 7.86 1.99 6.60
C ALA A 47 8.33 3.44 6.79
N GLU A 48 9.33 3.88 6.03
CA GLU A 48 9.81 5.26 6.08
C GLU A 48 8.68 6.25 5.70
N ILE A 49 7.91 5.94 4.69
CA ILE A 49 6.78 6.78 4.26
C ILE A 49 5.68 6.80 5.33
N ALA A 50 5.28 5.62 5.81
CA ALA A 50 4.21 5.51 6.80
C ALA A 50 4.59 6.19 8.12
N GLU A 51 5.85 6.08 8.53
CA GLU A 51 6.34 6.75 9.74
C GLU A 51 6.31 8.27 9.61
N ARG A 52 6.63 8.80 8.43
CA ARG A 52 6.55 10.24 8.18
C ARG A 52 5.11 10.77 8.35
N TRP A 53 4.13 9.98 7.89
CA TRP A 53 2.74 10.37 8.06
C TRP A 53 2.33 10.41 9.53
N ASN A 54 2.85 9.49 10.34
CA ASN A 54 2.62 9.50 11.78
C ASN A 54 3.22 10.74 12.45
N MET A 55 4.34 11.27 11.93
CA MET A 55 5.11 12.33 12.58
C MET A 55 4.66 13.75 12.29
N GLY A 56 3.65 13.99 11.49
CA GLY A 56 3.22 15.35 11.32
C GLY A 56 2.57 15.74 10.01
N ASP A 57 2.14 14.81 9.20
CA ASP A 57 1.32 15.15 8.05
C ASP A 57 -0.10 15.42 8.54
N PRO A 58 -0.58 16.68 8.50
CA PRO A 58 -1.91 16.99 9.01
C PRO A 58 -3.05 16.30 8.23
N GLU A 59 -2.78 15.82 7.02
CA GLU A 59 -3.78 15.12 6.22
C GLU A 59 -3.89 13.63 6.54
N SER A 60 -2.93 13.08 7.27
CA SER A 60 -2.90 11.64 7.61
C SER A 60 -3.44 11.34 9.00
N ASP A 61 -3.93 12.33 9.73
CA ASP A 61 -4.40 12.21 11.11
C ASP A 61 -3.36 11.62 12.07
N GLY A 62 -2.08 11.71 11.71
CA GLY A 62 -0.99 11.21 12.54
C GLY A 62 -0.90 9.70 12.57
N VAL A 63 -1.31 9.02 11.50
CA VAL A 63 -1.24 7.56 11.41
C VAL A 63 -0.76 7.12 10.04
N GLY A 64 0.04 6.05 10.02
CA GLY A 64 0.47 5.41 8.78
C GLY A 64 0.51 3.90 8.96
N PHE A 65 0.10 3.18 7.94
CA PHE A 65 0.11 1.72 7.92
C PHE A 65 0.94 1.23 6.76
N VAL A 66 1.61 0.09 6.94
CA VAL A 66 2.26 -0.61 5.84
C VAL A 66 1.44 -1.83 5.50
N THR A 67 0.95 -1.90 4.27
CA THR A 67 0.28 -3.08 3.76
C THR A 67 1.27 -3.92 2.95
N GLU A 68 1.05 -5.22 2.94
CA GLU A 68 1.88 -6.20 2.24
C GLU A 68 0.98 -7.08 1.40
N PHE A 69 1.40 -7.39 0.18
CA PHE A 69 0.62 -8.26 -0.72
C PHE A 69 1.55 -8.87 -1.77
N GLU A 70 1.01 -9.82 -2.54
CA GLU A 70 1.79 -10.53 -3.55
C GLU A 70 1.07 -10.49 -4.89
N ILE A 71 1.86 -10.42 -5.97
CA ILE A 71 1.37 -10.60 -7.34
C ILE A 71 2.28 -11.60 -8.06
N PRO A 72 1.79 -12.27 -9.11
CA PRO A 72 2.65 -13.16 -9.89
C PRO A 72 3.83 -12.42 -10.51
N GLU A 73 5.02 -13.01 -10.46
CA GLU A 73 6.23 -12.40 -11.00
C GLU A 73 6.08 -12.06 -12.49
N GLU A 74 5.41 -12.92 -13.25
CA GLU A 74 5.17 -12.67 -14.67
C GLU A 74 4.40 -11.38 -14.90
N TYR A 75 3.40 -11.09 -14.07
CA TYR A 75 2.64 -9.85 -14.16
C TYR A 75 3.47 -8.65 -13.68
N PHE A 76 4.22 -8.83 -12.59
CA PHE A 76 5.11 -7.80 -12.05
C PHE A 76 6.08 -7.26 -13.12
N ARG A 77 6.62 -8.15 -13.95
CA ARG A 77 7.59 -7.78 -14.99
C ARG A 77 7.04 -6.86 -16.07
N LYS A 78 5.73 -6.70 -16.15
CA LYS A 78 5.11 -5.81 -17.15
C LYS A 78 5.25 -4.33 -16.81
N PHE A 79 5.62 -4.00 -15.57
CA PHE A 79 5.68 -2.61 -15.12
C PHE A 79 7.12 -2.15 -14.91
N PRO A 80 7.41 -0.86 -15.20
CA PRO A 80 8.74 -0.34 -14.94
C PRO A 80 8.99 -0.16 -13.44
N ILE A 81 10.23 -0.41 -13.04
CA ILE A 81 10.70 -0.14 -11.68
C ILE A 81 11.42 1.20 -11.72
N GLN A 82 11.03 2.12 -10.84
CA GLN A 82 11.63 3.45 -10.75
C GLN A 82 12.35 3.59 -9.41
N THR A 83 13.59 4.04 -9.44
CA THR A 83 14.32 4.42 -8.25
C THR A 83 14.24 5.94 -8.13
N VAL A 84 13.56 6.44 -7.08
CA VAL A 84 13.21 7.87 -6.99
C VAL A 84 13.98 8.65 -5.93
N GLY A 85 14.88 8.02 -5.23
CA GLY A 85 15.67 8.66 -4.18
C GLY A 85 16.91 7.83 -3.87
N LEU A 86 17.03 7.35 -2.64
CA LEU A 86 18.10 6.43 -2.27
C LEU A 86 17.93 5.10 -3.00
N ASP A 87 18.94 4.24 -2.97
CA ASP A 87 18.92 2.98 -3.73
C ASP A 87 17.74 2.08 -3.40
N HIS A 88 17.26 2.10 -2.16
CA HIS A 88 16.10 1.28 -1.76
C HIS A 88 14.75 1.94 -2.04
N HIS A 89 14.73 3.19 -2.50
CA HIS A 89 13.48 3.90 -2.83
C HIS A 89 12.96 3.46 -4.21
N GLN A 90 12.60 2.20 -4.32
CA GLN A 90 12.13 1.60 -5.56
C GLN A 90 10.61 1.47 -5.56
N GLU A 91 10.00 1.92 -6.65
CA GLU A 91 8.55 1.93 -6.84
C GLU A 91 8.19 1.22 -8.12
N LEU A 92 7.04 0.54 -8.09
CA LEU A 92 6.41 0.02 -9.29
C LEU A 92 5.41 1.07 -9.76
N TRP A 93 5.48 1.48 -11.01
CA TRP A 93 4.55 2.48 -11.54
C TRP A 93 3.45 1.79 -12.35
N VAL A 94 2.26 1.75 -11.78
CA VAL A 94 1.09 1.12 -12.39
C VAL A 94 0.12 2.22 -12.85
N PRO A 95 -0.16 2.32 -14.16
CA PRO A 95 -1.15 3.31 -14.61
C PRO A 95 -2.49 3.10 -13.91
N ALA A 96 -3.17 4.20 -13.58
CA ALA A 96 -4.42 4.14 -12.85
C ALA A 96 -5.47 3.28 -13.57
N GLU A 97 -5.50 3.31 -14.90
CA GLU A 97 -6.43 2.51 -15.71
C GLU A 97 -6.17 1.00 -15.62
N ASP A 98 -4.98 0.59 -15.17
CA ASP A 98 -4.64 -0.81 -15.00
C ASP A 98 -4.87 -1.32 -13.58
N LEU A 99 -5.29 -0.45 -12.65
CA LEU A 99 -5.40 -0.82 -11.25
C LEU A 99 -6.44 -1.92 -11.02
N GLU A 100 -7.54 -1.91 -11.75
CA GLU A 100 -8.55 -2.96 -11.58
C GLU A 100 -7.98 -4.33 -11.94
N GLU A 101 -7.26 -4.42 -13.06
CA GLU A 101 -6.58 -5.67 -13.44
C GLU A 101 -5.50 -6.02 -12.41
N PHE A 102 -4.74 -5.03 -11.95
CA PHE A 102 -3.72 -5.25 -10.92
C PHE A 102 -4.33 -5.88 -9.68
N ASN A 103 -5.46 -5.35 -9.22
CA ASN A 103 -6.16 -5.90 -8.07
C ASN A 103 -6.57 -7.36 -8.29
N ASP A 104 -6.99 -7.71 -9.50
CA ASP A 104 -7.37 -9.08 -9.84
C ASP A 104 -6.19 -10.05 -9.74
N LYS A 105 -4.96 -9.54 -9.83
CA LYS A 105 -3.74 -10.37 -9.77
C LYS A 105 -3.20 -10.55 -8.36
N ILE A 106 -3.75 -9.84 -7.37
CA ILE A 106 -3.30 -10.00 -5.99
C ILE A 106 -3.62 -11.41 -5.48
N VAL A 107 -2.60 -12.07 -4.93
CA VAL A 107 -2.68 -13.45 -4.44
C VAL A 107 -2.72 -13.42 -2.92
N ASN A 108 -3.63 -14.19 -2.31
CA ASN A 108 -3.75 -14.33 -0.85
C ASN A 108 -4.13 -13.05 -0.09
N GLY A 109 -4.68 -12.05 -0.80
CA GLY A 109 -5.17 -10.84 -0.16
C GLY A 109 -4.09 -9.86 0.28
N ILE A 110 -4.54 -8.83 1.00
CA ILE A 110 -3.69 -7.73 1.49
C ILE A 110 -3.61 -7.86 3.01
N ARG A 111 -2.43 -7.61 3.59
CA ARG A 111 -2.22 -7.70 5.05
C ARG A 111 -1.64 -6.38 5.54
N VAL A 112 -1.97 -6.00 6.78
CA VAL A 112 -1.28 -4.90 7.46
C VAL A 112 -0.11 -5.51 8.24
N CYS A 113 1.11 -5.14 7.89
CA CYS A 113 2.30 -5.69 8.53
C CYS A 113 2.98 -4.72 9.52
N LYS A 114 2.64 -3.44 9.49
CA LYS A 114 3.17 -2.46 10.44
C LYS A 114 2.22 -1.28 10.57
N SER A 115 2.14 -0.72 11.78
CA SER A 115 1.33 0.46 12.07
C SER A 115 2.17 1.48 12.83
N PHE A 116 2.03 2.76 12.45
CA PHE A 116 2.61 3.90 13.17
C PHE A 116 1.44 4.76 13.60
N ILE A 117 1.11 4.72 14.90
CA ILE A 117 -0.11 5.33 15.41
C ILE A 117 0.24 6.49 16.33
N GLY A 118 -0.22 7.70 15.96
CA GLY A 118 -0.05 8.88 16.76
C GLY A 118 -0.98 8.89 17.97
N SER A 119 -0.57 9.60 19.04
CA SER A 119 -1.30 9.62 20.29
C SER A 119 -2.68 10.26 20.20
N LYS A 120 -2.91 11.07 19.17
CA LYS A 120 -4.19 11.77 18.97
C LYS A 120 -5.14 11.05 18.01
N PHE A 121 -4.68 9.96 17.41
CA PHE A 121 -5.51 9.21 16.47
C PHE A 121 -6.44 8.27 17.23
N THR A 122 -7.75 8.35 16.89
CA THR A 122 -8.74 7.43 17.44
C THR A 122 -8.94 6.30 16.46
N MET A 123 -8.55 5.09 16.86
CA MET A 123 -8.59 3.91 15.97
C MET A 123 -10.01 3.43 15.76
N PRO A 124 -10.52 3.44 14.50
CA PRO A 124 -11.82 2.84 14.20
C PRO A 124 -11.83 1.33 14.45
N ASP A 125 -12.98 0.81 14.90
CA ASP A 125 -13.09 -0.63 15.18
C ASP A 125 -12.79 -1.51 13.97
N LYS A 126 -13.18 -1.08 12.76
CA LYS A 126 -12.91 -1.87 11.55
C LYS A 126 -11.41 -2.01 11.28
N ILE A 127 -10.61 -0.98 11.61
CA ILE A 127 -9.16 -1.05 11.47
C ILE A 127 -8.58 -1.98 12.54
N LYS A 128 -9.07 -1.89 13.79
CA LYS A 128 -8.62 -2.79 14.86
C LYS A 128 -8.76 -4.26 14.47
N GLY A 129 -9.80 -4.58 13.72
CA GLY A 129 -10.08 -5.96 13.32
C GLY A 129 -9.05 -6.56 12.35
N VAL A 130 -8.25 -5.73 11.67
CA VAL A 130 -7.23 -6.19 10.72
C VAL A 130 -5.80 -6.00 11.24
N LEU A 131 -5.64 -5.42 12.42
CA LEU A 131 -4.32 -5.29 13.07
C LEU A 131 -4.06 -6.51 13.94
N ASN A 132 -2.83 -6.93 13.98
CA ASN A 132 -2.39 -8.03 14.85
C ASN A 132 -1.80 -7.51 16.13
#